data_f97791ca242bd1d243cf0b19a52fec91
#
_entry.id   f97791ca242bd1d243cf0b19a52fec91
#
_cell.length_a   1.000
_cell.length_b   1.000
_cell.length_c   1.000
_cell.angle_alpha   90.00
_cell.angle_beta   90.00
_cell.angle_gamma   90.00
#
_symmetry.space_group_name_H-M   'P 1'
#
loop_
_entity.id
_entity.type
_entity.pdbx_description
1 polymer ?
#
loop_
_entity_poly.entity_id
_entity_poly.type
_entity_poly.pdbx_seq_one_letter_code
_entity_poly.pdbx_strand_id
1 'polypeptide(L)'
;MNTPLAHTPPMGWNSWNTFGWNINEELIKTVADYFVESGLKDAGYEYIVIDDCWSEKQRDENGRLVPDINKFPNGIKPVADYIHSKGLKFGIYSCAGTHTCAGYPGSFEHEFDDAETFAEWGVDYLKYDYCYKPKCADGENLYKRMAMALRNCGRDIVFSACNWGNDGVLNWIRESGAHLFRSTGDIQDNWLSIQSIVESQLTHEAYSGVYCHNDMDMLVVGMHGKGDNAEVLGKVVGGCTDTEYKTHFALWAMKNSPLMIGCDVRKMTPETKEILTNADIIAINQDTECRGPYCIRQWNNPEKVFALVKPLCGGDYAIGMFNFSDKKSEMSLQFFDIGLPTSSGRGLELYDCHAHEILGTYTERYAAQIESHDCLVFRAKVVKL
;
A
#
# COMPACT_ATOMS: atom_id res chain seq x y z
N MET A 1 -12.51 -15.38 19.23
CA MET A 1 -11.49 -14.34 19.30
C MET A 1 -11.66 -13.54 18.03
N ASN A 2 -11.91 -12.23 18.12
CA ASN A 2 -11.96 -11.40 16.92
C ASN A 2 -10.60 -11.46 16.24
N THR A 3 -10.57 -11.71 14.94
CA THR A 3 -9.33 -11.64 14.16
C THR A 3 -8.79 -10.23 14.27
N PRO A 4 -7.55 -10.04 14.71
CA PRO A 4 -7.01 -8.69 14.85
C PRO A 4 -6.98 -7.99 13.49
N LEU A 5 -7.31 -6.69 13.48
CA LEU A 5 -7.30 -5.87 12.27
C LEU A 5 -5.87 -5.77 11.68
N ALA A 6 -5.77 -5.82 10.35
CA ALA A 6 -4.52 -5.65 9.61
C ALA A 6 -3.35 -6.48 10.15
N HIS A 7 -3.58 -7.79 10.38
CA HIS A 7 -2.48 -8.70 10.70
C HIS A 7 -1.42 -8.68 9.59
N THR A 8 -1.86 -8.78 8.35
CA THR A 8 -1.06 -8.57 7.14
C THR A 8 -1.39 -7.21 6.51
N PRO A 9 -0.57 -6.69 5.58
CA PRO A 9 -0.84 -5.41 4.94
C PRO A 9 -2.19 -5.39 4.24
N PRO A 10 -3.04 -4.36 4.43
CA PRO A 10 -4.30 -4.23 3.72
C PRO A 10 -4.11 -4.17 2.20
N MET A 11 -5.07 -4.76 1.47
CA MET A 11 -5.13 -4.74 0.01
C MET A 11 -6.47 -4.15 -0.44
N GLY A 12 -6.44 -3.21 -1.40
CA GLY A 12 -7.66 -2.54 -1.83
C GLY A 12 -7.44 -1.55 -2.96
N TRP A 13 -8.35 -0.60 -3.05
CA TRP A 13 -8.34 0.49 -4.03
C TRP A 13 -8.71 1.80 -3.32
N ASN A 14 -8.12 2.90 -3.79
CA ASN A 14 -8.47 4.23 -3.33
C ASN A 14 -8.69 5.15 -4.55
N SER A 15 -9.65 6.05 -4.45
CA SER A 15 -10.13 6.86 -5.56
C SER A 15 -9.20 8.01 -5.99
N TRP A 16 -8.21 8.40 -5.16
CA TRP A 16 -7.52 9.68 -5.32
C TRP A 16 -6.69 9.79 -6.60
N ASN A 17 -5.80 8.83 -6.84
CA ASN A 17 -4.78 8.98 -7.89
C ASN A 17 -5.38 9.11 -9.30
N THR A 18 -6.50 8.44 -9.57
CA THR A 18 -7.17 8.53 -10.86
C THR A 18 -8.26 9.59 -10.88
N PHE A 19 -9.12 9.66 -9.84
CA PHE A 19 -10.34 10.44 -9.92
C PHE A 19 -10.27 11.77 -9.16
N GLY A 20 -9.34 11.93 -8.20
CA GLY A 20 -9.27 13.15 -7.39
C GLY A 20 -10.63 13.49 -6.78
N TRP A 21 -11.14 14.68 -7.06
CA TRP A 21 -12.46 15.13 -6.61
C TRP A 21 -13.65 14.60 -7.44
N ASN A 22 -13.40 13.94 -8.60
CA ASN A 22 -14.44 13.45 -9.52
C ASN A 22 -14.98 12.09 -9.07
N ILE A 23 -15.49 12.02 -7.87
CA ILE A 23 -16.09 10.81 -7.29
C ILE A 23 -17.59 10.99 -7.06
N ASN A 24 -18.34 9.91 -7.18
CA ASN A 24 -19.75 9.85 -6.85
C ASN A 24 -20.19 8.41 -6.51
N GLU A 25 -21.40 8.27 -6.01
CA GLU A 25 -21.99 6.99 -5.60
C GLU A 25 -21.95 5.94 -6.73
N GLU A 26 -22.29 6.33 -7.98
CA GLU A 26 -22.33 5.41 -9.13
C GLU A 26 -20.92 4.87 -9.47
N LEU A 27 -19.92 5.76 -9.50
CA LEU A 27 -18.53 5.38 -9.73
C LEU A 27 -18.09 4.32 -8.73
N ILE A 28 -18.31 4.59 -7.43
CA ILE A 28 -17.83 3.72 -6.35
C ILE A 28 -18.50 2.34 -6.40
N LYS A 29 -19.81 2.30 -6.66
CA LYS A 29 -20.55 1.04 -6.86
C LYS A 29 -20.04 0.25 -8.07
N THR A 30 -19.79 0.94 -9.19
CA THR A 30 -19.24 0.33 -10.41
C THR A 30 -17.85 -0.25 -10.19
N VAL A 31 -16.98 0.45 -9.43
CA VAL A 31 -15.66 -0.07 -9.05
C VAL A 31 -15.81 -1.35 -8.22
N ALA A 32 -16.72 -1.36 -7.24
CA ALA A 32 -16.96 -2.54 -6.41
C ALA A 32 -17.49 -3.74 -7.23
N ASP A 33 -18.35 -3.51 -8.22
CA ASP A 33 -18.80 -4.56 -9.15
C ASP A 33 -17.62 -5.13 -9.93
N TYR A 34 -16.78 -4.26 -10.47
CA TYR A 34 -15.62 -4.68 -11.27
C TYR A 34 -14.56 -5.42 -10.44
N PHE A 35 -14.42 -5.11 -9.16
CA PHE A 35 -13.55 -5.86 -8.24
C PHE A 35 -13.92 -7.35 -8.18
N VAL A 36 -15.22 -7.64 -8.17
CA VAL A 36 -15.71 -9.03 -8.19
C VAL A 36 -15.55 -9.64 -9.58
N GLU A 37 -15.98 -8.93 -10.63
CA GLU A 37 -15.98 -9.43 -12.00
C GLU A 37 -14.58 -9.67 -12.57
N SER A 38 -13.62 -8.83 -12.20
CA SER A 38 -12.24 -8.93 -12.68
C SER A 38 -11.40 -9.98 -11.96
N GLY A 39 -11.86 -10.51 -10.80
CA GLY A 39 -11.09 -11.42 -9.96
C GLY A 39 -10.14 -10.73 -8.98
N LEU A 40 -10.15 -9.38 -8.85
CA LEU A 40 -9.35 -8.66 -7.86
C LEU A 40 -9.73 -9.08 -6.43
N LYS A 41 -11.04 -9.24 -6.16
CA LYS A 41 -11.51 -9.77 -4.86
C LYS A 41 -10.92 -11.16 -4.56
N ASP A 42 -10.92 -12.06 -5.54
CA ASP A 42 -10.41 -13.42 -5.38
C ASP A 42 -8.88 -13.44 -5.19
N ALA A 43 -8.19 -12.42 -5.72
CA ALA A 43 -6.76 -12.19 -5.49
C ALA A 43 -6.45 -11.63 -4.09
N GLY A 44 -7.48 -11.25 -3.30
CA GLY A 44 -7.32 -10.79 -1.91
C GLY A 44 -7.53 -9.29 -1.70
N TYR A 45 -7.86 -8.52 -2.72
CA TYR A 45 -8.20 -7.10 -2.55
C TYR A 45 -9.60 -6.97 -1.98
N GLU A 46 -9.73 -6.32 -0.81
CA GLU A 46 -11.00 -6.28 -0.10
C GLU A 46 -11.51 -4.87 0.24
N TYR A 47 -10.65 -3.84 0.21
CA TYR A 47 -11.04 -2.48 0.59
C TYR A 47 -11.35 -1.62 -0.64
N ILE A 48 -12.50 -0.91 -0.62
CA ILE A 48 -12.87 0.16 -1.55
C ILE A 48 -12.92 1.45 -0.75
N VAL A 49 -11.94 2.34 -0.98
CA VAL A 49 -11.75 3.56 -0.18
C VAL A 49 -12.08 4.79 -1.01
N ILE A 50 -13.03 5.61 -0.55
CA ILE A 50 -13.22 6.97 -1.07
C ILE A 50 -12.24 7.91 -0.38
N ASP A 51 -11.53 8.71 -1.20
CA ASP A 51 -10.58 9.70 -0.70
C ASP A 51 -11.24 11.06 -0.46
N ASP A 52 -10.48 12.16 -0.39
CA ASP A 52 -10.97 13.51 -0.11
C ASP A 52 -12.11 13.97 -1.04
N CYS A 53 -12.78 15.04 -0.72
CA CYS A 53 -13.86 15.68 -1.48
C CYS A 53 -15.19 14.90 -1.55
N TRP A 54 -15.46 14.00 -0.61
CA TRP A 54 -16.74 13.28 -0.51
C TRP A 54 -17.81 14.04 0.29
N SER A 55 -17.40 14.98 1.16
CA SER A 55 -18.28 15.73 2.07
C SER A 55 -18.67 17.10 1.53
N GLU A 56 -19.64 17.73 2.16
CA GLU A 56 -19.92 19.17 2.04
C GLU A 56 -18.80 20.01 2.66
N LYS A 57 -18.73 21.30 2.28
CA LYS A 57 -17.73 22.26 2.78
C LYS A 57 -17.96 22.70 4.22
N GLN A 58 -19.08 22.34 4.81
CA GLN A 58 -19.44 22.68 6.17
C GLN A 58 -20.08 21.49 6.87
N ARG A 59 -19.86 21.41 8.18
CA ARG A 59 -20.57 20.48 9.06
C ARG A 59 -22.03 20.94 9.24
N ASP A 60 -22.91 20.05 9.66
CA ASP A 60 -24.29 20.39 10.01
C ASP A 60 -24.39 21.20 11.33
N GLU A 61 -25.59 21.56 11.72
CA GLU A 61 -25.88 22.31 12.94
C GLU A 61 -25.49 21.58 14.24
N ASN A 62 -25.29 20.26 14.17
CA ASN A 62 -24.84 19.42 15.27
C ASN A 62 -23.32 19.16 15.23
N GLY A 63 -22.59 19.77 14.27
CA GLY A 63 -21.16 19.60 14.09
C GLY A 63 -20.76 18.31 13.35
N ARG A 64 -21.70 17.56 12.75
CA ARG A 64 -21.43 16.32 12.03
C ARG A 64 -20.98 16.57 10.60
N LEU A 65 -20.15 15.66 10.06
CA LEU A 65 -19.80 15.63 8.64
C LEU A 65 -21.03 15.30 7.81
N VAL A 66 -21.17 16.00 6.67
CA VAL A 66 -22.32 15.83 5.76
C VAL A 66 -21.79 15.37 4.41
N PRO A 67 -22.30 14.26 3.83
CA PRO A 67 -21.97 13.86 2.48
C PRO A 67 -22.38 14.93 1.45
N ASP A 68 -21.58 15.17 0.41
CA ASP A 68 -21.96 16.03 -0.71
C ASP A 68 -23.18 15.46 -1.41
N ILE A 69 -24.31 16.17 -1.34
CA ILE A 69 -25.61 15.71 -1.85
C ILE A 69 -25.59 15.48 -3.38
N ASN A 70 -24.71 16.17 -4.12
CA ASN A 70 -24.62 16.01 -5.57
C ASN A 70 -23.81 14.75 -5.95
N LYS A 71 -22.91 14.33 -5.08
CA LYS A 71 -22.06 13.14 -5.28
C LYS A 71 -22.66 11.90 -4.64
N PHE A 72 -23.23 12.04 -3.47
CA PHE A 72 -23.79 10.95 -2.64
C PHE A 72 -25.23 11.31 -2.22
N PRO A 73 -26.19 11.35 -3.15
CA PRO A 73 -27.56 11.83 -2.88
C PRO A 73 -28.31 10.96 -1.85
N ASN A 74 -27.86 9.72 -1.67
CA ASN A 74 -28.46 8.80 -0.71
C ASN A 74 -27.63 8.69 0.60
N GLY A 75 -26.57 9.51 0.74
CA GLY A 75 -25.61 9.45 1.84
C GLY A 75 -24.56 8.35 1.68
N ILE A 76 -23.68 8.23 2.68
CA ILE A 76 -22.54 7.28 2.63
C ILE A 76 -22.96 5.86 3.01
N LYS A 77 -23.86 5.71 3.99
CA LYS A 77 -24.27 4.37 4.45
C LYS A 77 -24.78 3.44 3.35
N PRO A 78 -25.64 3.85 2.41
CA PRO A 78 -26.08 2.98 1.29
C PRO A 78 -24.95 2.57 0.36
N VAL A 79 -23.88 3.38 0.23
CA VAL A 79 -22.66 3.02 -0.52
C VAL A 79 -21.90 1.93 0.22
N ALA A 80 -21.69 2.09 1.52
CA ALA A 80 -21.06 1.08 2.37
C ALA A 80 -21.83 -0.25 2.34
N ASP A 81 -23.18 -0.20 2.52
CA ASP A 81 -24.04 -1.38 2.48
C ASP A 81 -23.95 -2.11 1.10
N TYR A 82 -23.85 -1.35 0.01
CA TYR A 82 -23.68 -1.91 -1.32
C TYR A 82 -22.34 -2.66 -1.45
N ILE A 83 -21.24 -2.04 -1.01
CA ILE A 83 -19.90 -2.63 -1.02
C ILE A 83 -19.86 -3.90 -0.16
N HIS A 84 -20.47 -3.85 1.02
CA HIS A 84 -20.62 -5.02 1.89
C HIS A 84 -21.42 -6.15 1.23
N SER A 85 -22.48 -5.82 0.45
CA SER A 85 -23.26 -6.82 -0.29
C SER A 85 -22.44 -7.60 -1.31
N LYS A 86 -21.31 -7.04 -1.78
CA LYS A 86 -20.34 -7.70 -2.67
C LYS A 86 -19.28 -8.51 -1.89
N GLY A 87 -19.35 -8.49 -0.53
CA GLY A 87 -18.36 -9.12 0.35
C GLY A 87 -17.02 -8.37 0.33
N LEU A 88 -17.06 -7.07 0.10
CA LEU A 88 -15.93 -6.13 0.19
C LEU A 88 -16.08 -5.24 1.42
N LYS A 89 -15.06 -4.46 1.76
CA LYS A 89 -15.01 -3.54 2.88
C LYS A 89 -14.96 -2.10 2.38
N PHE A 90 -15.64 -1.21 3.09
CA PHE A 90 -15.73 0.20 2.71
C PHE A 90 -14.76 1.06 3.54
N GLY A 91 -14.03 1.95 2.86
CA GLY A 91 -13.15 2.92 3.50
C GLY A 91 -13.51 4.36 3.16
N ILE A 92 -13.09 5.26 4.05
CA ILE A 92 -13.33 6.70 3.93
C ILE A 92 -12.06 7.48 4.29
N TYR A 93 -12.05 8.77 3.94
CA TYR A 93 -10.96 9.70 4.21
C TYR A 93 -11.39 10.80 5.19
N SER A 94 -10.48 11.20 6.06
CA SER A 94 -10.54 12.43 6.84
C SER A 94 -9.14 12.97 7.11
N CYS A 95 -9.01 13.99 7.95
CA CYS A 95 -7.75 14.66 8.23
C CYS A 95 -7.61 15.03 9.71
N ALA A 96 -6.41 14.91 10.25
CA ALA A 96 -6.07 15.28 11.63
C ALA A 96 -6.07 16.79 11.90
N GLY A 97 -6.07 17.59 10.83
CA GLY A 97 -6.13 19.05 10.95
C GLY A 97 -7.55 19.59 10.95
N THR A 98 -7.65 20.91 10.92
CA THR A 98 -8.94 21.62 10.87
C THR A 98 -9.65 21.47 9.52
N HIS A 99 -8.87 21.22 8.45
CA HIS A 99 -9.37 20.98 7.10
C HIS A 99 -8.61 19.83 6.44
N THR A 100 -9.27 19.20 5.47
CA THR A 100 -8.64 18.24 4.57
C THR A 100 -7.69 18.95 3.59
N CYS A 101 -6.88 18.22 2.83
CA CYS A 101 -5.96 18.80 1.85
C CYS A 101 -6.68 19.62 0.78
N ALA A 102 -7.91 19.26 0.41
CA ALA A 102 -8.77 20.00 -0.51
C ALA A 102 -9.65 21.08 0.18
N GLY A 103 -9.46 21.31 1.48
CA GLY A 103 -10.14 22.37 2.23
C GLY A 103 -11.57 22.03 2.65
N TYR A 104 -11.90 20.76 2.82
CA TYR A 104 -13.13 20.29 3.44
C TYR A 104 -12.97 20.20 4.98
N PRO A 105 -14.04 20.02 5.78
CA PRO A 105 -13.90 19.89 7.22
C PRO A 105 -13.01 18.69 7.61
N GLY A 106 -11.96 18.95 8.40
CA GLY A 106 -11.14 17.92 9.04
C GLY A 106 -11.72 17.51 10.41
N SER A 107 -11.09 16.52 11.04
CA SER A 107 -11.60 15.96 12.32
C SER A 107 -10.97 16.59 13.57
N PHE A 108 -10.13 17.62 13.46
CA PHE A 108 -9.56 18.28 14.64
C PHE A 108 -10.64 18.76 15.59
N GLU A 109 -10.58 18.32 16.87
CA GLU A 109 -11.58 18.53 17.94
C GLU A 109 -12.97 17.89 17.69
N HIS A 110 -13.10 17.03 16.63
CA HIS A 110 -14.31 16.28 16.32
C HIS A 110 -14.05 14.76 16.20
N GLU A 111 -12.89 14.27 16.65
CA GLU A 111 -12.45 12.90 16.40
C GLU A 111 -13.46 11.85 16.89
N PHE A 112 -14.07 12.07 18.04
CA PHE A 112 -15.04 11.13 18.62
C PHE A 112 -16.37 11.14 17.87
N ASP A 113 -16.90 12.31 17.54
CA ASP A 113 -18.16 12.47 16.80
C ASP A 113 -18.02 11.91 15.37
N ASP A 114 -16.86 12.14 14.74
CA ASP A 114 -16.56 11.62 13.41
C ASP A 114 -16.39 10.10 13.43
N ALA A 115 -15.70 9.54 14.43
CA ALA A 115 -15.55 8.10 14.58
C ALA A 115 -16.90 7.39 14.78
N GLU A 116 -17.80 7.95 15.59
CA GLU A 116 -19.17 7.47 15.76
C GLU A 116 -19.94 7.54 14.44
N THR A 117 -19.82 8.65 13.71
CA THR A 117 -20.43 8.83 12.38
C THR A 117 -19.93 7.78 11.38
N PHE A 118 -18.63 7.52 11.36
CA PHE A 118 -18.05 6.48 10.48
C PHE A 118 -18.53 5.08 10.87
N ALA A 119 -18.64 4.79 12.16
CA ALA A 119 -19.20 3.52 12.62
C ALA A 119 -20.67 3.35 12.24
N GLU A 120 -21.51 4.38 12.39
CA GLU A 120 -22.91 4.38 11.95
C GLU A 120 -23.07 4.14 10.44
N TRP A 121 -22.15 4.68 9.63
CA TRP A 121 -22.15 4.48 8.18
C TRP A 121 -21.57 3.13 7.73
N GLY A 122 -20.98 2.36 8.65
CA GLY A 122 -20.45 1.06 8.33
C GLY A 122 -19.04 1.11 7.71
N VAL A 123 -18.24 2.11 8.04
CA VAL A 123 -16.85 2.24 7.59
C VAL A 123 -15.99 1.15 8.21
N ASP A 124 -15.09 0.54 7.40
CA ASP A 124 -14.13 -0.49 7.82
C ASP A 124 -12.67 -0.01 7.77
N TYR A 125 -12.41 1.14 7.13
CA TYR A 125 -11.07 1.68 6.93
C TYR A 125 -11.12 3.21 6.91
N LEU A 126 -10.25 3.86 7.68
CA LEU A 126 -10.11 5.32 7.69
C LEU A 126 -8.68 5.69 7.23
N LYS A 127 -8.57 6.39 6.08
CA LYS A 127 -7.37 7.14 5.71
C LYS A 127 -7.42 8.49 6.41
N TYR A 128 -6.39 8.81 7.20
CA TYR A 128 -6.37 9.98 8.07
C TYR A 128 -5.14 10.84 7.80
N ASP A 129 -5.36 11.94 7.09
CA ASP A 129 -4.32 12.81 6.55
C ASP A 129 -3.82 13.86 7.56
N TYR A 130 -2.92 14.76 7.13
CA TYR A 130 -2.18 15.65 8.02
C TYR A 130 -2.20 17.13 7.60
N CYS A 131 -3.04 17.50 6.62
CA CYS A 131 -3.18 18.87 6.13
C CYS A 131 -3.75 19.79 7.21
N TYR A 132 -3.43 21.08 7.16
CA TYR A 132 -3.96 22.14 8.04
C TYR A 132 -3.88 21.83 9.56
N LYS A 133 -2.85 21.11 9.95
CA LYS A 133 -2.55 20.82 11.34
C LYS A 133 -2.35 22.11 12.15
N PRO A 134 -3.03 22.30 13.30
CA PRO A 134 -2.75 23.42 14.19
C PRO A 134 -1.31 23.41 14.68
N LYS A 135 -0.69 24.59 14.78
CA LYS A 135 0.71 24.70 15.24
C LYS A 135 0.92 24.25 16.69
N CYS A 136 -0.14 24.28 17.50
CA CYS A 136 -0.13 23.87 18.90
C CYS A 136 -0.21 22.35 19.12
N ALA A 137 -0.50 21.57 18.06
CA ALA A 137 -0.65 20.12 18.13
C ALA A 137 0.47 19.39 17.40
N ASP A 138 0.92 18.27 17.91
CA ASP A 138 1.86 17.35 17.26
C ASP A 138 1.15 16.12 16.69
N GLY A 139 1.81 15.45 15.76
CA GLY A 139 1.24 14.28 15.10
C GLY A 139 0.94 13.13 16.04
N GLU A 140 1.80 12.86 16.99
CA GLU A 140 1.63 11.77 17.95
C GLU A 140 0.31 11.91 18.71
N ASN A 141 0.01 13.10 19.25
CA ASN A 141 -1.23 13.35 20.00
C ASN A 141 -2.46 13.29 19.10
N LEU A 142 -2.39 13.87 17.89
CA LEU A 142 -3.51 13.86 16.94
C LEU A 142 -3.91 12.44 16.53
N TYR A 143 -2.92 11.61 16.16
CA TYR A 143 -3.19 10.23 15.75
C TYR A 143 -3.60 9.34 16.92
N LYS A 144 -3.02 9.51 18.11
CA LYS A 144 -3.48 8.82 19.34
C LYS A 144 -4.92 9.16 19.69
N ARG A 145 -5.32 10.42 19.52
CA ARG A 145 -6.69 10.87 19.80
C ARG A 145 -7.70 10.23 18.85
N MET A 146 -7.45 10.23 17.54
CA MET A 146 -8.30 9.53 16.57
C MET A 146 -8.31 8.01 16.82
N ALA A 147 -7.17 7.39 17.09
CA ALA A 147 -7.12 5.96 17.43
C ALA A 147 -7.96 5.62 18.67
N MET A 148 -7.97 6.50 19.67
CA MET A 148 -8.82 6.34 20.86
C MET A 148 -10.30 6.45 20.48
N ALA A 149 -10.67 7.41 19.63
CA ALA A 149 -12.03 7.58 19.14
C ALA A 149 -12.51 6.33 18.38
N LEU A 150 -11.71 5.82 17.45
CA LEU A 150 -12.02 4.61 16.69
C LEU A 150 -12.18 3.35 17.56
N ARG A 151 -11.37 3.21 18.62
CA ARG A 151 -11.52 2.08 19.58
C ARG A 151 -12.83 2.13 20.38
N ASN A 152 -13.43 3.30 20.53
CA ASN A 152 -14.63 3.51 21.33
C ASN A 152 -15.91 3.67 20.49
N CYS A 153 -15.82 3.73 19.16
CA CYS A 153 -16.98 3.94 18.28
C CYS A 153 -17.88 2.71 18.09
N GLY A 154 -17.49 1.55 18.63
CA GLY A 154 -18.29 0.32 18.57
C GLY A 154 -18.15 -0.49 17.28
N ARG A 155 -17.23 -0.10 16.38
CA ARG A 155 -16.93 -0.80 15.13
C ARG A 155 -15.43 -0.98 14.94
N ASP A 156 -15.03 -2.12 14.38
CA ASP A 156 -13.64 -2.39 14.01
C ASP A 156 -13.29 -1.63 12.71
N ILE A 157 -12.44 -0.60 12.80
CA ILE A 157 -12.03 0.25 11.67
C ILE A 157 -10.50 0.20 11.55
N VAL A 158 -9.99 -0.20 10.40
CA VAL A 158 -8.56 -0.11 10.09
C VAL A 158 -8.15 1.35 10.04
N PHE A 159 -7.15 1.73 10.81
CA PHE A 159 -6.66 3.10 10.91
C PHE A 159 -5.37 3.29 10.13
N SER A 160 -5.43 4.07 9.05
CA SER A 160 -4.31 4.43 8.17
C SER A 160 -3.86 5.85 8.44
N ALA A 161 -2.73 6.00 9.13
CA ALA A 161 -2.12 7.28 9.42
C ALA A 161 -1.35 7.80 8.21
N CYS A 162 -1.61 9.04 7.76
CA CYS A 162 -1.03 9.62 6.56
C CYS A 162 -0.37 10.97 6.86
N ASN A 163 0.77 10.96 7.58
CA ASN A 163 1.51 12.18 7.93
C ASN A 163 2.79 12.39 7.10
N TRP A 164 2.97 11.67 6.01
CA TRP A 164 4.07 11.81 5.04
C TRP A 164 5.47 11.68 5.66
N GLY A 165 5.63 10.99 6.76
CA GLY A 165 6.91 10.87 7.48
C GLY A 165 7.23 12.02 8.42
N ASN A 166 6.34 12.99 8.59
CA ASN A 166 6.56 14.15 9.46
C ASN A 166 6.53 13.80 10.95
N ASP A 167 6.98 14.76 11.78
CA ASP A 167 6.96 14.72 13.25
C ASP A 167 7.64 13.47 13.85
N GLY A 168 8.63 12.90 13.14
CA GLY A 168 9.36 11.72 13.61
C GLY A 168 8.48 10.48 13.78
N VAL A 169 7.52 10.28 12.88
CA VAL A 169 6.48 9.23 12.92
C VAL A 169 7.00 7.84 13.29
N LEU A 170 8.17 7.47 12.82
CA LEU A 170 8.80 6.17 13.10
C LEU A 170 9.02 5.91 14.60
N ASN A 171 9.13 6.96 15.41
CA ASN A 171 9.42 6.84 16.84
C ASN A 171 8.18 6.55 17.70
N TRP A 172 6.97 6.85 17.22
CA TRP A 172 5.75 6.79 18.04
C TRP A 172 4.57 6.06 17.38
N ILE A 173 4.60 5.82 16.06
CA ILE A 173 3.42 5.34 15.33
C ILE A 173 2.89 4.00 15.82
N ARG A 174 3.78 3.05 16.17
CA ARG A 174 3.37 1.74 16.65
C ARG A 174 2.58 1.80 17.97
N GLU A 175 2.81 2.82 18.77
CA GLU A 175 2.11 3.04 20.05
C GLU A 175 0.85 3.89 19.88
N SER A 176 0.65 4.52 18.72
CA SER A 176 -0.52 5.37 18.48
C SER A 176 -1.82 4.57 18.34
N GLY A 177 -1.74 3.33 17.90
CA GLY A 177 -2.89 2.48 17.56
C GLY A 177 -3.23 2.50 16.07
N ALA A 178 -2.38 3.11 15.22
CA ALA A 178 -2.50 3.01 13.77
C ALA A 178 -2.10 1.60 13.29
N HIS A 179 -2.79 1.12 12.27
CA HIS A 179 -2.55 -0.19 11.64
C HIS A 179 -1.60 -0.08 10.45
N LEU A 180 -1.51 1.08 9.84
CA LEU A 180 -0.53 1.43 8.81
C LEU A 180 -0.22 2.91 8.87
N PHE A 181 0.93 3.29 8.31
CA PHE A 181 1.40 4.68 8.35
C PHE A 181 2.23 5.04 7.13
N ARG A 182 1.90 6.17 6.51
CA ARG A 182 2.67 6.78 5.44
C ARG A 182 3.96 7.38 5.99
N SER A 183 5.08 6.90 5.51
CA SER A 183 6.41 7.42 5.85
C SER A 183 7.08 8.18 4.71
N THR A 184 6.39 8.37 3.60
CA THR A 184 6.86 9.02 2.38
C THR A 184 5.92 10.12 1.93
N GLY A 185 6.42 11.05 1.10
CA GLY A 185 5.57 11.94 0.31
C GLY A 185 4.73 11.17 -0.72
N ASP A 186 3.86 11.88 -1.44
CA ASP A 186 2.93 11.28 -2.39
C ASP A 186 3.64 10.76 -3.63
N ILE A 187 3.26 9.54 -4.03
CA ILE A 187 3.76 8.89 -5.24
C ILE A 187 3.21 9.56 -6.49
N GLN A 188 4.03 9.62 -7.52
CA GLN A 188 3.64 10.02 -8.86
C GLN A 188 3.82 8.84 -9.83
N ASP A 189 3.00 8.80 -10.87
CA ASP A 189 3.07 7.76 -11.90
C ASP A 189 4.27 7.99 -12.84
N ASN A 190 5.46 7.79 -12.30
CA ASN A 190 6.73 7.78 -13.03
C ASN A 190 7.82 7.02 -12.26
N TRP A 191 8.80 6.52 -12.99
CA TRP A 191 9.87 5.71 -12.43
C TRP A 191 10.71 6.43 -11.37
N LEU A 192 11.01 7.72 -11.55
CA LEU A 192 11.82 8.48 -10.59
C LEU A 192 11.12 8.61 -9.23
N SER A 193 9.81 8.76 -9.22
CA SER A 193 9.04 8.78 -7.98
C SER A 193 9.11 7.45 -7.25
N ILE A 194 8.88 6.34 -7.97
CA ILE A 194 8.99 4.98 -7.42
C ILE A 194 10.40 4.74 -6.85
N GLN A 195 11.44 5.06 -7.62
CA GLN A 195 12.83 4.92 -7.20
C GLN A 195 13.14 5.73 -5.94
N SER A 196 12.75 7.01 -5.91
CA SER A 196 12.98 7.91 -4.77
C SER A 196 12.31 7.40 -3.49
N ILE A 197 11.06 6.93 -3.59
CA ILE A 197 10.34 6.34 -2.46
C ILE A 197 11.10 5.11 -1.96
N VAL A 198 11.43 4.15 -2.82
CA VAL A 198 12.10 2.92 -2.42
C VAL A 198 13.46 3.20 -1.79
N GLU A 199 14.28 4.08 -2.39
CA GLU A 199 15.60 4.43 -1.85
C GLU A 199 15.49 5.01 -0.43
N SER A 200 14.48 5.82 -0.15
CA SER A 200 14.22 6.36 1.20
C SER A 200 13.80 5.29 2.21
N GLN A 201 13.28 4.16 1.74
CA GLN A 201 12.71 3.11 2.57
C GLN A 201 13.64 1.90 2.80
N LEU A 202 14.79 1.82 2.12
CA LEU A 202 15.70 0.66 2.20
C LEU A 202 16.31 0.41 3.59
N THR A 203 16.15 1.33 4.53
CA THR A 203 16.63 1.22 5.91
C THR A 203 15.52 1.21 6.96
N HIS A 204 14.26 1.12 6.52
CA HIS A 204 13.09 1.23 7.39
C HIS A 204 12.42 -0.13 7.71
N GLU A 205 13.11 -1.24 7.51
CA GLU A 205 12.59 -2.59 7.70
C GLU A 205 12.07 -2.85 9.11
N ALA A 206 12.74 -2.31 10.12
CA ALA A 206 12.39 -2.50 11.52
C ALA A 206 11.09 -1.80 11.94
N TYR A 207 10.60 -0.86 11.16
CA TYR A 207 9.42 -0.06 11.51
C TYR A 207 8.11 -0.64 10.97
N SER A 208 8.16 -1.62 10.06
CA SER A 208 7.01 -2.33 9.53
C SER A 208 6.88 -3.73 10.14
N GLY A 209 5.68 -4.19 10.37
CA GLY A 209 5.42 -5.53 10.88
C GLY A 209 3.96 -5.73 11.28
N VAL A 210 3.67 -6.86 11.88
CA VAL A 210 2.32 -7.27 12.31
C VAL A 210 1.59 -6.11 13.00
N TYR A 211 0.38 -5.84 12.54
CA TYR A 211 -0.56 -4.81 13.04
C TYR A 211 -0.13 -3.34 12.86
N CYS A 212 1.03 -3.07 12.28
CA CYS A 212 1.43 -1.70 11.97
C CYS A 212 2.41 -1.72 10.80
N HIS A 213 1.90 -1.52 9.59
CA HIS A 213 2.64 -1.63 8.34
C HIS A 213 3.12 -0.26 7.86
N ASN A 214 4.38 -0.22 7.39
CA ASN A 214 4.91 0.95 6.72
C ASN A 214 4.31 1.06 5.31
N ASP A 215 3.56 2.13 5.08
CA ASP A 215 2.88 2.41 3.83
C ASP A 215 3.77 3.30 2.94
N MET A 216 4.20 2.75 1.81
CA MET A 216 5.02 3.43 0.82
C MET A 216 4.19 4.19 -0.21
N ASP A 217 2.90 4.40 0.08
CA ASP A 217 1.87 4.99 -0.77
C ASP A 217 1.27 4.02 -1.80
N MET A 218 0.39 4.56 -2.63
CA MET A 218 -0.46 3.87 -3.58
C MET A 218 0.32 3.05 -4.62
N LEU A 219 -0.31 2.02 -5.15
CA LEU A 219 0.13 1.39 -6.39
C LEU A 219 -0.34 2.23 -7.59
N VAL A 220 0.62 2.77 -8.35
CA VAL A 220 0.36 3.47 -9.62
C VAL A 220 0.32 2.52 -10.82
N VAL A 221 0.38 1.21 -10.57
CA VAL A 221 0.30 0.15 -11.58
C VAL A 221 -0.95 0.34 -12.46
N GLY A 222 -0.76 0.42 -13.76
CA GLY A 222 -1.85 0.54 -14.73
C GLY A 222 -2.42 1.95 -14.91
N MET A 223 -1.83 2.98 -14.31
CA MET A 223 -2.26 4.37 -14.52
C MET A 223 -1.88 4.88 -15.92
N HIS A 224 -0.72 4.52 -16.43
CA HIS A 224 -0.22 4.92 -17.76
C HIS A 224 -0.32 6.43 -18.03
N GLY A 225 -0.04 7.26 -17.01
CA GLY A 225 -0.15 8.72 -17.08
C GLY A 225 -1.57 9.29 -17.20
N LYS A 226 -2.60 8.47 -16.99
CA LYS A 226 -4.02 8.83 -17.22
C LYS A 226 -4.79 9.18 -15.93
N GLY A 227 -4.12 9.53 -14.85
CA GLY A 227 -4.81 9.96 -13.63
C GLY A 227 -5.31 11.41 -13.72
N ASP A 228 -6.49 11.70 -13.16
CA ASP A 228 -7.06 13.07 -13.12
C ASP A 228 -6.15 14.05 -12.38
N ASN A 229 -5.33 13.56 -11.45
CA ASN A 229 -4.34 14.39 -10.78
C ASN A 229 -3.24 14.92 -11.72
N ALA A 230 -2.97 14.27 -12.84
CA ALA A 230 -2.05 14.78 -13.86
C ALA A 230 -2.60 16.05 -14.53
N GLU A 231 -3.90 16.11 -14.79
CA GLU A 231 -4.58 17.29 -15.35
C GLU A 231 -4.66 18.44 -14.33
N VAL A 232 -4.97 18.10 -13.07
CA VAL A 232 -5.12 19.06 -11.97
C VAL A 232 -3.83 19.80 -11.65
N LEU A 233 -2.71 19.10 -11.67
CA LEU A 233 -1.40 19.67 -11.36
C LEU A 233 -0.75 20.32 -12.58
N GLY A 234 -1.40 20.32 -13.75
CA GLY A 234 -0.85 20.83 -15.00
C GLY A 234 0.39 20.08 -15.47
N LYS A 235 0.60 18.88 -14.97
CA LYS A 235 1.74 18.01 -15.30
C LYS A 235 1.21 16.76 -15.97
N VAL A 236 1.43 16.65 -17.27
CA VAL A 236 1.33 15.34 -17.95
C VAL A 236 2.48 14.49 -17.41
N VAL A 237 2.19 13.57 -16.52
CA VAL A 237 3.14 12.56 -16.06
C VAL A 237 3.07 11.43 -17.08
N GLY A 238 4.19 11.09 -17.73
CA GLY A 238 4.22 10.19 -18.87
C GLY A 238 3.81 8.74 -18.58
N GLY A 239 3.58 8.38 -17.33
CA GLY A 239 3.32 7.00 -16.89
C GLY A 239 4.60 6.17 -16.79
N CYS A 240 4.48 4.97 -16.22
CA CYS A 240 5.52 3.94 -16.22
C CYS A 240 5.28 2.94 -17.37
N THR A 241 6.31 2.19 -17.74
CA THR A 241 6.20 1.00 -18.58
C THR A 241 5.65 -0.18 -17.77
N ASP A 242 5.15 -1.23 -18.43
CA ASP A 242 4.68 -2.44 -17.74
C ASP A 242 5.82 -3.13 -16.95
N THR A 243 7.07 -3.06 -17.43
CA THR A 243 8.24 -3.53 -16.69
C THR A 243 8.44 -2.75 -15.39
N GLU A 244 8.33 -1.44 -15.41
CA GLU A 244 8.44 -0.59 -14.22
C GLU A 244 7.27 -0.81 -13.26
N TYR A 245 6.04 -1.03 -13.76
CA TYR A 245 4.89 -1.39 -12.93
C TYR A 245 5.06 -2.77 -12.28
N LYS A 246 5.58 -3.75 -13.00
CA LYS A 246 5.93 -5.07 -12.45
C LYS A 246 6.94 -4.93 -11.30
N THR A 247 7.98 -4.13 -11.51
CA THR A 247 9.02 -3.86 -10.51
C THR A 247 8.47 -3.10 -9.31
N HIS A 248 7.62 -2.09 -9.55
CA HIS A 248 6.92 -1.35 -8.50
C HIS A 248 6.07 -2.28 -7.61
N PHE A 249 5.24 -3.14 -8.22
CA PHE A 249 4.41 -4.10 -7.48
C PHE A 249 5.24 -5.06 -6.63
N ALA A 250 6.31 -5.62 -7.21
CA ALA A 250 7.24 -6.50 -6.51
C ALA A 250 7.92 -5.82 -5.31
N LEU A 251 8.34 -4.57 -5.45
CA LEU A 251 8.96 -3.78 -4.36
C LEU A 251 8.00 -3.56 -3.20
N TRP A 252 6.74 -3.14 -3.47
CA TRP A 252 5.72 -2.97 -2.44
C TRP A 252 5.43 -4.27 -1.72
N ALA A 253 5.32 -5.37 -2.46
CA ALA A 253 5.10 -6.70 -1.89
C ALA A 253 6.25 -7.14 -0.97
N MET A 254 7.50 -7.01 -1.44
CA MET A 254 8.69 -7.36 -0.65
C MET A 254 8.82 -6.53 0.62
N LYS A 255 8.43 -5.25 0.59
CA LYS A 255 8.53 -4.30 1.71
C LYS A 255 7.36 -4.36 2.70
N ASN A 256 6.39 -5.26 2.53
CA ASN A 256 5.16 -5.31 3.34
C ASN A 256 4.36 -4.01 3.30
N SER A 257 4.43 -3.26 2.22
CA SER A 257 3.59 -2.09 2.02
C SER A 257 2.16 -2.53 1.71
N PRO A 258 1.12 -1.81 2.16
CA PRO A 258 -0.24 -2.03 1.69
C PRO A 258 -0.30 -2.03 0.15
N LEU A 259 -1.11 -2.92 -0.42
CA LEU A 259 -1.32 -2.99 -1.86
C LEU A 259 -2.61 -2.26 -2.22
N MET A 260 -2.54 -0.92 -2.24
CA MET A 260 -3.69 -0.05 -2.52
C MET A 260 -3.63 0.47 -3.95
N ILE A 261 -4.51 -0.04 -4.82
CA ILE A 261 -4.56 0.27 -6.25
C ILE A 261 -5.07 1.69 -6.47
N GLY A 262 -4.36 2.48 -7.30
CA GLY A 262 -4.71 3.86 -7.65
C GLY A 262 -5.27 4.05 -9.06
N CYS A 263 -5.21 3.04 -9.94
CA CYS A 263 -5.69 3.15 -11.32
C CYS A 263 -7.22 2.98 -11.44
N ASP A 264 -7.79 3.36 -12.59
CA ASP A 264 -9.17 3.00 -12.95
C ASP A 264 -9.23 1.50 -13.30
N VAL A 265 -9.56 0.68 -12.31
CA VAL A 265 -9.59 -0.79 -12.45
C VAL A 265 -10.52 -1.28 -13.57
N ARG A 266 -11.52 -0.49 -13.98
CA ARG A 266 -12.45 -0.80 -15.05
C ARG A 266 -11.80 -0.75 -16.45
N LYS A 267 -10.58 -0.19 -16.53
CA LYS A 267 -9.81 0.02 -17.77
C LYS A 267 -8.45 -0.66 -17.76
N MET A 268 -8.25 -1.63 -16.86
CA MET A 268 -7.01 -2.39 -16.79
C MET A 268 -6.71 -3.09 -18.12
N THR A 269 -5.43 -3.03 -18.52
CA THR A 269 -4.91 -3.90 -19.60
C THR A 269 -4.74 -5.33 -19.09
N PRO A 270 -4.60 -6.33 -19.97
CA PRO A 270 -4.26 -7.69 -19.54
C PRO A 270 -2.99 -7.74 -18.70
N GLU A 271 -1.94 -6.97 -19.08
CA GLU A 271 -0.66 -6.87 -18.38
C GLU A 271 -0.83 -6.26 -16.99
N THR A 272 -1.59 -5.17 -16.86
CA THR A 272 -1.94 -4.57 -15.57
C THR A 272 -2.63 -5.58 -14.66
N LYS A 273 -3.61 -6.32 -15.20
CA LYS A 273 -4.34 -7.33 -14.45
C LYS A 273 -3.40 -8.46 -14.00
N GLU A 274 -2.54 -8.96 -14.88
CA GLU A 274 -1.56 -10.01 -14.57
C GLU A 274 -0.63 -9.57 -13.42
N ILE A 275 -0.11 -8.35 -13.46
CA ILE A 275 0.74 -7.81 -12.39
C ILE A 275 -0.04 -7.77 -11.07
N LEU A 276 -1.22 -7.15 -11.05
CA LEU A 276 -2.00 -6.92 -9.83
C LEU A 276 -2.59 -8.21 -9.22
N THR A 277 -2.75 -9.26 -10.01
CA THR A 277 -3.30 -10.54 -9.55
C THR A 277 -2.28 -11.67 -9.46
N ASN A 278 -0.98 -11.37 -9.54
CA ASN A 278 0.06 -12.38 -9.38
C ASN A 278 0.04 -12.97 -7.97
N ALA A 279 -0.48 -14.17 -7.85
CA ALA A 279 -0.72 -14.83 -6.57
C ALA A 279 0.58 -15.11 -5.78
N ASP A 280 1.69 -15.38 -6.47
CA ASP A 280 2.99 -15.64 -5.84
C ASP A 280 3.58 -14.37 -5.21
N ILE A 281 3.47 -13.23 -5.88
CA ILE A 281 3.91 -11.93 -5.37
C ILE A 281 3.00 -11.49 -4.21
N ILE A 282 1.68 -11.64 -4.36
CA ILE A 282 0.72 -11.34 -3.29
C ILE A 282 1.01 -12.20 -2.06
N ALA A 283 1.29 -13.49 -2.22
CA ALA A 283 1.61 -14.39 -1.10
C ALA A 283 2.88 -13.95 -0.34
N ILE A 284 3.85 -13.31 -1.02
CA ILE A 284 5.03 -12.71 -0.36
C ILE A 284 4.62 -11.51 0.51
N ASN A 285 3.74 -10.64 0.01
CA ASN A 285 3.21 -9.49 0.78
C ASN A 285 2.38 -9.96 1.97
N GLN A 286 1.55 -10.97 1.77
CA GLN A 286 0.59 -11.51 2.75
C GLN A 286 1.18 -12.59 3.66
N ASP A 287 2.51 -12.78 3.67
CA ASP A 287 3.16 -13.69 4.61
C ASP A 287 2.89 -13.29 6.06
N THR A 288 2.46 -14.27 6.87
CA THR A 288 1.91 -14.02 8.21
C THR A 288 2.93 -13.56 9.25
N GLU A 289 4.23 -13.74 9.03
CA GLU A 289 5.26 -13.17 9.89
C GLU A 289 5.47 -11.67 9.65
N CYS A 290 5.07 -11.16 8.48
CA CYS A 290 5.21 -9.76 8.09
C CYS A 290 6.61 -9.19 8.32
N ARG A 291 7.65 -10.02 8.18
CA ARG A 291 9.04 -9.59 8.40
C ARG A 291 9.50 -8.71 7.23
N GLY A 292 10.19 -7.63 7.58
CA GLY A 292 10.85 -6.78 6.59
C GLY A 292 12.02 -7.51 5.90
N PRO A 293 12.35 -7.17 4.65
CA PRO A 293 13.47 -7.76 3.92
C PRO A 293 14.80 -7.17 4.35
N TYR A 294 15.88 -7.96 4.27
CA TYR A 294 17.24 -7.46 4.28
C TYR A 294 17.63 -6.93 2.91
N CYS A 295 18.33 -5.78 2.84
CA CYS A 295 18.83 -5.22 1.60
C CYS A 295 20.30 -5.60 1.40
N ILE A 296 20.63 -6.28 0.30
CA ILE A 296 21.98 -6.64 -0.11
C ILE A 296 22.30 -5.93 -1.40
N ARG A 297 23.30 -5.04 -1.35
CA ARG A 297 23.68 -4.20 -2.50
C ARG A 297 24.75 -4.88 -3.34
N GLN A 298 24.64 -4.74 -4.66
CA GLN A 298 25.67 -5.22 -5.59
C GLN A 298 26.93 -4.37 -5.44
N TRP A 299 28.06 -5.01 -5.18
CA TRP A 299 29.32 -4.34 -4.80
C TRP A 299 29.87 -3.35 -5.85
N ASN A 300 29.67 -3.63 -7.15
CA ASN A 300 30.15 -2.79 -8.25
C ASN A 300 29.13 -1.74 -8.73
N ASN A 301 27.89 -1.79 -8.24
CA ASN A 301 26.83 -0.82 -8.51
C ASN A 301 25.85 -0.72 -7.32
N PRO A 302 26.36 -0.37 -6.12
CA PRO A 302 25.57 -0.51 -4.88
C PRO A 302 24.40 0.44 -4.77
N GLU A 303 24.37 1.50 -5.57
CA GLU A 303 23.29 2.49 -5.52
C GLU A 303 22.08 2.10 -6.41
N LYS A 304 22.31 1.27 -7.43
CA LYS A 304 21.32 0.99 -8.46
C LYS A 304 20.92 -0.48 -8.57
N VAL A 305 21.78 -1.41 -8.10
CA VAL A 305 21.50 -2.85 -8.21
C VAL A 305 21.57 -3.49 -6.81
N PHE A 306 20.49 -4.14 -6.41
CA PHE A 306 20.36 -4.72 -5.08
C PHE A 306 19.40 -5.90 -5.05
N ALA A 307 19.50 -6.72 -4.00
CA ALA A 307 18.52 -7.73 -3.66
C ALA A 307 17.82 -7.37 -2.35
N LEU A 308 16.53 -7.64 -2.28
CA LEU A 308 15.76 -7.71 -1.05
C LEU A 308 15.56 -9.19 -0.73
N VAL A 309 15.95 -9.59 0.48
CA VAL A 309 15.81 -10.96 0.97
C VAL A 309 14.90 -10.97 2.18
N LYS A 310 13.68 -11.44 1.99
CA LYS A 310 12.62 -11.45 3.01
C LYS A 310 12.49 -12.86 3.58
N PRO A 311 12.73 -13.06 4.90
CA PRO A 311 12.36 -14.32 5.54
C PRO A 311 10.84 -14.51 5.53
N LEU A 312 10.40 -15.72 5.26
CA LEU A 312 9.00 -16.12 5.21
C LEU A 312 8.65 -17.08 6.36
N CYS A 313 7.37 -17.16 6.65
CA CYS A 313 6.84 -18.17 7.57
C CYS A 313 7.26 -19.57 7.13
N GLY A 314 7.70 -20.41 8.08
CA GLY A 314 8.18 -21.76 7.79
C GLY A 314 9.68 -21.88 7.50
N GLY A 315 10.42 -20.76 7.47
CA GLY A 315 11.89 -20.77 7.36
C GLY A 315 12.43 -20.70 5.93
N ASP A 316 11.58 -20.44 4.96
CA ASP A 316 11.95 -20.14 3.57
C ASP A 316 12.21 -18.65 3.37
N TYR A 317 12.58 -18.23 2.14
CA TYR A 317 12.82 -16.83 1.79
C TYR A 317 12.02 -16.42 0.55
N ALA A 318 11.70 -15.12 0.46
CA ALA A 318 11.48 -14.47 -0.82
C ALA A 318 12.75 -13.67 -1.17
N ILE A 319 13.17 -13.75 -2.43
CA ILE A 319 14.35 -13.03 -2.95
C ILE A 319 13.90 -12.20 -4.14
N GLY A 320 13.94 -10.88 -4.00
CA GLY A 320 13.73 -9.94 -5.10
C GLY A 320 15.06 -9.33 -5.52
N MET A 321 15.43 -9.45 -6.79
CA MET A 321 16.62 -8.83 -7.38
C MET A 321 16.18 -7.68 -8.28
N PHE A 322 16.70 -6.48 -8.06
CA PHE A 322 16.24 -5.24 -8.67
C PHE A 322 17.36 -4.49 -9.37
N ASN A 323 17.06 -3.96 -10.56
CA ASN A 323 17.97 -3.11 -11.31
C ASN A 323 17.36 -1.73 -11.55
N PHE A 324 17.82 -0.72 -10.87
CA PHE A 324 17.38 0.68 -11.01
C PHE A 324 18.21 1.48 -12.01
N SER A 325 19.16 0.83 -12.70
CA SER A 325 20.00 1.51 -13.71
C SER A 325 19.36 1.49 -15.09
N ASP A 326 19.75 2.44 -15.96
CA ASP A 326 19.26 2.58 -17.32
C ASP A 326 19.86 1.56 -18.31
N LYS A 327 20.50 0.51 -17.80
CA LYS A 327 21.12 -0.54 -18.62
C LYS A 327 21.00 -1.90 -17.92
N LYS A 328 21.06 -2.95 -18.70
CA LYS A 328 21.18 -4.33 -18.23
C LYS A 328 22.36 -4.47 -17.27
N SER A 329 22.13 -5.05 -16.11
CA SER A 329 23.13 -5.20 -15.05
C SER A 329 23.03 -6.57 -14.39
N GLU A 330 24.18 -7.10 -13.93
CA GLU A 330 24.19 -8.33 -13.16
C GLU A 330 23.91 -8.05 -11.69
N MET A 331 23.08 -8.89 -11.07
CA MET A 331 22.97 -9.05 -9.63
C MET A 331 23.45 -10.44 -9.22
N SER A 332 24.36 -10.51 -8.25
CA SER A 332 24.86 -11.77 -7.69
C SER A 332 24.65 -11.78 -6.17
N LEU A 333 23.79 -12.68 -5.69
CA LEU A 333 23.52 -12.91 -4.28
C LEU A 333 24.37 -14.10 -3.81
N GLN A 334 25.28 -13.85 -2.87
CA GLN A 334 26.01 -14.91 -2.17
C GLN A 334 25.14 -15.43 -1.01
N PHE A 335 24.95 -16.73 -0.90
CA PHE A 335 24.10 -17.29 0.16
C PHE A 335 24.74 -17.19 1.56
N PHE A 336 26.05 -17.01 1.61
CA PHE A 336 26.74 -16.64 2.85
C PHE A 336 26.16 -15.34 3.46
N ASP A 337 25.82 -14.35 2.64
CA ASP A 337 25.31 -13.03 3.08
C ASP A 337 23.92 -13.12 3.72
N ILE A 338 23.22 -14.23 3.51
CA ILE A 338 21.90 -14.52 4.12
C ILE A 338 21.94 -15.66 5.15
N GLY A 339 23.13 -16.00 5.64
CA GLY A 339 23.31 -17.01 6.68
C GLY A 339 23.29 -18.45 6.20
N LEU A 340 23.45 -18.71 4.90
CA LEU A 340 23.50 -20.05 4.29
C LEU A 340 24.87 -20.32 3.63
N PRO A 341 25.99 -20.39 4.41
CA PRO A 341 27.29 -20.77 3.86
C PRO A 341 27.25 -22.21 3.33
N THR A 342 28.15 -22.54 2.40
CA THR A 342 28.27 -23.92 1.86
C THR A 342 28.47 -24.97 2.95
N SER A 343 29.15 -24.61 4.04
CA SER A 343 29.34 -25.47 5.22
C SER A 343 28.03 -25.78 6.00
N SER A 344 26.92 -25.11 5.69
CA SER A 344 25.62 -25.37 6.33
C SER A 344 24.99 -26.70 5.88
N GLY A 345 25.47 -27.29 4.78
CA GLY A 345 24.84 -28.46 4.13
C GLY A 345 23.45 -28.14 3.58
N ARG A 346 23.17 -26.87 3.26
CA ARG A 346 21.88 -26.39 2.75
C ARG A 346 22.09 -25.63 1.46
N GLY A 347 21.03 -25.62 0.62
CA GLY A 347 20.92 -24.82 -0.57
C GLY A 347 19.54 -24.19 -0.69
N LEU A 348 19.33 -23.45 -1.76
CA LEU A 348 18.04 -22.84 -2.09
C LEU A 348 17.50 -23.43 -3.39
N GLU A 349 16.30 -24.01 -3.33
CA GLU A 349 15.48 -24.28 -4.50
C GLU A 349 14.73 -23.01 -4.86
N LEU A 350 14.97 -22.47 -6.05
CA LEU A 350 14.37 -21.22 -6.50
C LEU A 350 13.17 -21.49 -7.42
N TYR A 351 12.05 -20.88 -7.07
CA TYR A 351 10.83 -20.82 -7.89
C TYR A 351 10.64 -19.38 -8.36
N ASP A 352 10.59 -19.18 -9.67
CA ASP A 352 10.37 -17.86 -10.29
C ASP A 352 8.90 -17.47 -10.21
N CYS A 353 8.59 -16.37 -9.50
CA CYS A 353 7.23 -15.90 -9.25
C CYS A 353 6.56 -15.23 -10.46
N HIS A 354 7.32 -14.88 -11.51
CA HIS A 354 6.77 -14.33 -12.75
C HIS A 354 6.65 -15.40 -13.85
N ALA A 355 7.63 -16.29 -13.96
CA ALA A 355 7.60 -17.39 -14.94
C ALA A 355 6.78 -18.61 -14.41
N HIS A 356 6.49 -18.66 -13.11
CA HIS A 356 5.78 -19.76 -12.44
C HIS A 356 6.48 -21.12 -12.62
N GLU A 357 7.82 -21.12 -12.54
CA GLU A 357 8.60 -22.36 -12.71
C GLU A 357 9.76 -22.49 -11.71
N ILE A 358 10.15 -23.74 -11.45
CA ILE A 358 11.33 -24.04 -10.63
C ILE A 358 12.58 -23.94 -11.51
N LEU A 359 13.50 -23.04 -11.12
CA LEU A 359 14.78 -22.87 -11.84
C LEU A 359 15.82 -23.94 -11.46
N GLY A 360 15.73 -24.50 -10.25
CA GLY A 360 16.65 -25.51 -9.73
C GLY A 360 17.15 -25.20 -8.34
N THR A 361 18.13 -26.00 -7.85
CA THR A 361 18.75 -25.87 -6.52
C THR A 361 20.15 -25.29 -6.65
N TYR A 362 20.45 -24.26 -5.86
CA TYR A 362 21.72 -23.55 -5.84
C TYR A 362 22.33 -23.63 -4.44
N THR A 363 23.66 -23.71 -4.34
CA THR A 363 24.35 -24.04 -3.08
C THR A 363 25.27 -22.96 -2.55
N GLU A 364 25.73 -22.04 -3.37
CA GLU A 364 26.72 -21.03 -3.00
C GLU A 364 26.22 -19.63 -3.32
N ARG A 365 25.71 -19.46 -4.53
CA ARG A 365 25.20 -18.19 -5.03
C ARG A 365 24.17 -18.39 -6.11
N TYR A 366 23.42 -17.34 -6.37
CA TYR A 366 22.63 -17.17 -7.59
C TYR A 366 22.99 -15.84 -8.23
N ALA A 367 23.22 -15.83 -9.54
CA ALA A 367 23.52 -14.62 -10.29
C ALA A 367 22.66 -14.59 -11.56
N ALA A 368 22.14 -13.41 -11.88
CA ALA A 368 21.33 -13.18 -13.05
C ALA A 368 21.57 -11.81 -13.67
N GLN A 369 21.36 -11.71 -14.97
CA GLN A 369 21.30 -10.45 -15.71
C GLN A 369 19.87 -9.91 -15.64
N ILE A 370 19.71 -8.66 -15.23
CA ILE A 370 18.42 -8.00 -15.08
C ILE A 370 18.38 -6.81 -16.03
N GLU A 371 17.33 -6.70 -16.84
CA GLU A 371 17.14 -5.58 -17.77
C GLU A 371 16.99 -4.25 -16.99
N SER A 372 17.07 -3.13 -17.70
CA SER A 372 16.86 -1.79 -17.14
C SER A 372 15.49 -1.68 -16.47
N HIS A 373 15.43 -1.16 -15.24
CA HIS A 373 14.23 -0.95 -14.41
C HIS A 373 13.40 -2.21 -14.13
N ASP A 374 14.00 -3.39 -14.33
CA ASP A 374 13.34 -4.68 -14.16
C ASP A 374 13.69 -5.36 -12.84
N CYS A 375 12.99 -6.43 -12.54
CA CYS A 375 13.21 -7.28 -11.37
C CYS A 375 13.03 -8.77 -11.68
N LEU A 376 13.66 -9.59 -10.85
CA LEU A 376 13.40 -11.03 -10.72
C LEU A 376 12.95 -11.29 -9.29
N VAL A 377 11.89 -12.07 -9.11
CA VAL A 377 11.38 -12.40 -7.78
C VAL A 377 11.23 -13.90 -7.64
N PHE A 378 11.80 -14.45 -6.57
CA PHE A 378 11.82 -15.88 -6.30
C PHE A 378 11.23 -16.19 -4.92
N ARG A 379 10.47 -17.27 -4.83
CA ARG A 379 10.33 -18.01 -3.57
C ARG A 379 11.50 -18.98 -3.49
N ALA A 380 12.24 -18.94 -2.40
CA ALA A 380 13.48 -19.69 -2.22
C ALA A 380 13.32 -20.66 -1.04
N LYS A 381 13.08 -21.92 -1.35
CA LYS A 381 12.92 -22.97 -0.35
C LYS A 381 14.28 -23.45 0.13
N VAL A 382 14.46 -23.50 1.44
CA VAL A 382 15.67 -24.04 2.06
C VAL A 382 15.66 -25.57 2.01
N VAL A 383 16.62 -26.16 1.32
CA VAL A 383 16.74 -27.60 1.13
C VAL A 383 18.03 -28.14 1.72
N LYS A 384 18.03 -29.41 2.19
CA LYS A 384 19.26 -30.12 2.56
C LYS A 384 19.93 -30.64 1.29
N LEU A 385 21.26 -30.60 1.27
CA LEU A 385 22.10 -31.09 0.18
C LEU A 385 22.55 -32.53 0.42
#